data_ad101b27dea4e8d73e6978719fd963d9
#
_entry.id   ad101b27dea4e8d73e6978719fd963d9
#
_cell.length_a   1.000
_cell.length_b   1.000
_cell.length_c   1.000
_cell.angle_alpha   90.00
_cell.angle_beta   90.00
_cell.angle_gamma   90.00
#
_symmetry.space_group_name_H-M   'P 1'
#
loop_
_entity.id
_entity.type
_entity.pdbx_description
1 polymer ?
#
loop_
_entity_poly.entity_id
_entity_poly.type
_entity_poly.pdbx_seq_one_letter_code
_entity_poly.pdbx_strand_id
1 'polypeptide(L)'
;MKTVSVLKRVARDLRRQTLGAPNLMAREGCVEDLVQCYALHESCRLPYDEACRRALAEMWRALLSNGSMLLSLVENRAKPIGLQIVSFAATILVSDEFCCEARSLRPPYLGVEITRCYLSRELPVLSREQVARANAQDGLNVLMCFGGSENAGMSCEQILAVREKQFEAFHLVHSGYRVKELLADGIGQIALQVMLDSDARLRRDYSHYFGKHRAQIPRTSQRPWLVGLTKEEAFARAGSHLSSFFVYTPPRFHFNRSEQALLQHVLMGETSQDLAASLFISPWTVKKRWRAIYDRVADVDSELLPSPVAGGLGVTSRGAERRRHLLNYLQQHFEELRPFDL
;
A
#
# COMPACT_ATOMS: atom_id res chain seq x y z
N MET A 1 -12.16 31.89 13.63
CA MET A 1 -13.10 30.81 14.01
C MET A 1 -14.24 30.53 13.01
N LYS A 2 -14.74 31.48 12.21
CA LYS A 2 -15.83 31.23 11.24
C LYS A 2 -15.41 30.44 9.99
N THR A 3 -14.16 30.59 9.53
CA THR A 3 -13.66 29.94 8.32
C THR A 3 -13.49 28.41 8.45
N VAL A 4 -13.11 27.93 9.64
CA VAL A 4 -12.96 26.49 9.92
C VAL A 4 -14.33 25.77 9.95
N SER A 5 -15.38 26.45 10.40
CA SER A 5 -16.76 25.93 10.41
C SER A 5 -17.31 25.79 8.99
N VAL A 6 -16.98 26.72 8.10
CA VAL A 6 -17.42 26.68 6.69
C VAL A 6 -16.73 25.52 5.94
N LEU A 7 -15.43 25.32 6.15
CA LEU A 7 -14.70 24.21 5.52
C LEU A 7 -15.19 22.84 6.01
N LYS A 8 -15.50 22.70 7.31
CA LYS A 8 -16.09 21.46 7.86
C LYS A 8 -17.51 21.20 7.34
N ARG A 9 -18.28 22.23 7.09
CA ARG A 9 -19.63 22.12 6.52
C ARG A 9 -19.56 21.75 5.03
N VAL A 10 -18.70 22.41 4.27
CA VAL A 10 -18.42 22.10 2.86
C VAL A 10 -17.90 20.67 2.72
N ALA A 11 -16.98 20.22 3.56
CA ALA A 11 -16.49 18.84 3.55
C ALA A 11 -17.60 17.81 3.90
N ARG A 12 -18.56 18.17 4.76
CA ARG A 12 -19.68 17.30 5.11
C ARG A 12 -20.76 17.27 4.04
N ASP A 13 -21.01 18.37 3.35
CA ASP A 13 -21.99 18.48 2.26
C ASP A 13 -21.42 17.84 0.98
N LEU A 14 -20.12 17.98 0.72
CA LEU A 14 -19.41 17.26 -0.33
C LEU A 14 -19.43 15.73 -0.12
N ARG A 15 -19.31 15.23 1.13
CA ARG A 15 -19.49 13.80 1.43
C ARG A 15 -20.87 13.26 1.10
N ARG A 16 -21.92 14.10 1.07
CA ARG A 16 -23.26 13.71 0.66
C ARG A 16 -23.49 13.77 -0.83
N GLN A 17 -22.68 14.54 -1.59
CA GLN A 17 -22.78 14.70 -3.05
C GLN A 17 -21.76 13.86 -3.83
N THR A 18 -20.65 13.44 -3.22
CA THR A 18 -19.66 12.53 -3.81
C THR A 18 -20.06 11.05 -3.65
N LEU A 19 -21.25 10.71 -4.08
CA LEU A 19 -21.51 9.36 -4.58
C LEU A 19 -20.68 9.21 -5.87
N GLY A 20 -19.42 8.84 -5.65
CA GLY A 20 -18.38 8.40 -6.52
C GLY A 20 -18.36 8.99 -7.96
N ALA A 21 -17.27 9.62 -8.34
CA ALA A 21 -16.96 9.69 -9.76
C ALA A 21 -17.02 8.23 -10.29
N PRO A 22 -18.01 7.85 -11.08
CA PRO A 22 -18.39 6.44 -11.32
C PRO A 22 -17.30 5.60 -11.98
N ASN A 23 -16.16 6.23 -12.32
CA ASN A 23 -15.06 5.64 -13.06
C ASN A 23 -13.75 5.53 -12.23
N LEU A 24 -13.73 6.00 -10.97
CA LEU A 24 -12.54 5.88 -10.12
C LEU A 24 -12.58 4.56 -9.34
N MET A 25 -11.47 3.82 -9.38
CA MET A 25 -11.29 2.57 -8.66
C MET A 25 -9.99 2.56 -7.88
N ALA A 26 -10.08 2.15 -6.61
CA ALA A 26 -8.94 1.88 -5.75
C ALA A 26 -8.49 0.42 -5.93
N ARG A 27 -7.19 0.18 -6.05
CA ARG A 27 -6.62 -1.18 -6.09
C ARG A 27 -5.16 -1.25 -5.63
N GLU A 28 -4.72 -2.45 -5.36
CA GLU A 28 -3.29 -2.78 -5.25
C GLU A 28 -2.62 -2.72 -6.63
N GLY A 29 -1.37 -2.24 -6.69
CA GLY A 29 -0.60 -2.15 -7.91
C GLY A 29 0.31 -3.35 -8.12
N CYS A 30 0.66 -3.59 -9.37
CA CYS A 30 1.58 -4.64 -9.80
C CYS A 30 2.76 -4.07 -10.62
N VAL A 31 3.66 -4.94 -11.06
CA VAL A 31 4.88 -4.52 -11.79
C VAL A 31 4.55 -3.82 -13.12
N GLU A 32 3.48 -4.22 -13.77
CA GLU A 32 3.00 -3.66 -15.03
C GLU A 32 2.57 -2.19 -14.90
N ASP A 33 2.15 -1.78 -13.72
CA ASP A 33 1.71 -0.41 -13.42
C ASP A 33 2.86 0.59 -13.29
N LEU A 34 4.08 0.09 -13.03
CA LEU A 34 5.23 0.93 -12.69
C LEU A 34 5.56 1.97 -13.75
N VAL A 35 5.30 1.68 -15.02
CA VAL A 35 5.56 2.64 -16.12
C VAL A 35 4.75 3.91 -15.95
N GLN A 36 3.46 3.78 -15.65
CA GLN A 36 2.57 4.94 -15.43
C GLN A 36 2.90 5.63 -14.10
N CYS A 37 3.19 4.87 -13.04
CA CYS A 37 3.60 5.40 -11.74
C CYS A 37 4.88 6.22 -11.85
N TYR A 38 5.86 5.74 -12.62
CA TYR A 38 7.12 6.45 -12.86
C TYR A 38 6.88 7.80 -13.54
N ALA A 39 6.06 7.84 -14.59
CA ALA A 39 5.73 9.09 -15.29
C ALA A 39 5.04 10.12 -14.36
N LEU A 40 4.13 9.67 -13.48
CA LEU A 40 3.50 10.52 -12.47
C LEU A 40 4.52 11.02 -11.44
N HIS A 41 5.45 10.18 -11.00
CA HIS A 41 6.48 10.55 -10.03
C HIS A 41 7.47 11.59 -10.57
N GLU A 42 7.90 11.45 -11.82
CA GLU A 42 8.79 12.42 -12.46
C GLU A 42 8.19 13.83 -12.49
N SER A 43 6.86 13.93 -12.59
CA SER A 43 6.17 15.22 -12.55
C SER A 43 6.37 15.98 -11.24
N CYS A 44 6.71 15.29 -10.13
CA CYS A 44 7.01 15.89 -8.83
C CYS A 44 8.34 16.64 -8.79
N ARG A 45 9.24 16.42 -9.76
CA ARG A 45 10.54 17.13 -9.90
C ARG A 45 11.41 17.07 -8.65
N LEU A 46 11.48 15.90 -8.02
CA LEU A 46 12.38 15.67 -6.89
C LEU A 46 13.85 15.76 -7.32
N PRO A 47 14.78 16.07 -6.40
CA PRO A 47 16.18 16.34 -6.72
C PRO A 47 17.00 15.06 -6.91
N TYR A 48 16.55 14.16 -7.78
CA TYR A 48 17.31 13.00 -8.19
C TYR A 48 18.49 13.42 -9.07
N ASP A 49 19.69 12.92 -8.74
CA ASP A 49 20.79 12.93 -9.68
C ASP A 49 20.57 11.88 -10.79
N GLU A 50 21.43 11.90 -11.80
CA GLU A 50 21.29 11.06 -12.99
C GLU A 50 21.41 9.54 -12.66
N ALA A 51 22.26 9.17 -11.70
CA ALA A 51 22.44 7.79 -11.28
C ALA A 51 21.19 7.28 -10.56
N CYS A 52 20.66 8.06 -9.61
CA CYS A 52 19.41 7.74 -8.90
C CYS A 52 18.23 7.64 -9.88
N ARG A 53 18.12 8.58 -10.83
CA ARG A 53 17.01 8.57 -11.80
C ARG A 53 17.02 7.32 -12.67
N ARG A 54 18.19 6.86 -13.11
CA ARG A 54 18.32 5.61 -13.86
C ARG A 54 18.01 4.37 -13.04
N ALA A 55 18.39 4.34 -11.76
CA ALA A 55 18.18 3.20 -10.89
C ALA A 55 16.74 3.07 -10.37
N LEU A 56 15.96 4.15 -10.36
CA LEU A 56 14.67 4.22 -9.68
C LEU A 56 13.67 3.15 -10.17
N ALA A 57 13.54 2.98 -11.48
CA ALA A 57 12.59 2.03 -12.06
C ALA A 57 12.98 0.56 -11.76
N GLU A 58 14.28 0.26 -11.80
CA GLU A 58 14.80 -1.07 -11.46
C GLU A 58 14.58 -1.36 -9.96
N MET A 59 14.91 -0.41 -9.10
CA MET A 59 14.70 -0.50 -7.66
C MET A 59 13.22 -0.76 -7.33
N TRP A 60 12.29 0.01 -7.90
CA TRP A 60 10.87 -0.19 -7.64
C TRP A 60 10.40 -1.58 -8.06
N ARG A 61 10.84 -2.04 -9.24
CA ARG A 61 10.52 -3.40 -9.71
C ARG A 61 11.04 -4.45 -8.74
N ALA A 62 12.28 -4.35 -8.31
CA ALA A 62 12.88 -5.28 -7.37
C ALA A 62 12.14 -5.30 -6.03
N LEU A 63 11.85 -4.13 -5.46
CA LEU A 63 11.16 -4.00 -4.16
C LEU A 63 9.70 -4.48 -4.21
N LEU A 64 8.99 -4.21 -5.31
CA LEU A 64 7.62 -4.69 -5.48
C LEU A 64 7.58 -6.21 -5.65
N SER A 65 8.48 -6.77 -6.47
CA SER A 65 8.54 -8.21 -6.72
C SER A 65 8.93 -9.03 -5.49
N ASN A 66 9.70 -8.48 -4.57
CA ASN A 66 10.08 -9.16 -3.33
C ASN A 66 9.12 -8.92 -2.17
N GLY A 67 8.10 -8.05 -2.35
CA GLY A 67 7.11 -7.73 -1.33
C GLY A 67 7.57 -6.74 -0.26
N SER A 68 8.68 -6.02 -0.49
CA SER A 68 9.19 -4.98 0.41
C SER A 68 8.64 -3.59 0.09
N MET A 69 8.01 -3.43 -1.07
CA MET A 69 7.25 -2.25 -1.47
C MET A 69 5.80 -2.62 -1.71
N LEU A 70 4.90 -1.78 -1.22
CA LEU A 70 3.47 -1.89 -1.42
C LEU A 70 3.02 -0.71 -2.29
N LEU A 71 2.19 -0.98 -3.29
CA LEU A 71 1.78 0.01 -4.29
C LEU A 71 0.26 0.17 -4.27
N SER A 72 -0.22 1.34 -3.91
CA SER A 72 -1.64 1.70 -3.90
C SER A 72 -1.97 2.61 -5.08
N LEU A 73 -3.01 2.29 -5.83
CA LEU A 73 -3.37 2.95 -7.07
C LEU A 73 -4.81 3.44 -7.09
N VAL A 74 -5.00 4.57 -7.78
CA VAL A 74 -6.32 5.04 -8.23
C VAL A 74 -6.36 5.05 -9.74
N GLU A 75 -7.26 4.26 -10.29
CA GLU A 75 -7.54 4.24 -11.72
C GLU A 75 -8.78 5.07 -12.07
N ASN A 76 -8.71 5.78 -13.18
CA ASN A 76 -9.88 6.32 -13.86
C ASN A 76 -10.16 5.49 -15.12
N ARG A 77 -11.17 4.63 -15.03
CA ARG A 77 -11.55 3.71 -16.12
C ARG A 77 -12.15 4.41 -17.37
N ALA A 78 -12.48 5.68 -17.27
CA ALA A 78 -12.88 6.48 -18.42
C ALA A 78 -11.69 6.90 -19.30
N LYS A 79 -10.46 6.78 -18.81
CA LYS A 79 -9.25 7.10 -19.58
C LYS A 79 -8.84 5.94 -20.48
N PRO A 80 -8.10 6.24 -21.57
CA PRO A 80 -7.51 5.21 -22.44
C PRO A 80 -6.63 4.23 -21.66
N ILE A 81 -6.58 2.98 -22.10
CA ILE A 81 -5.67 1.95 -21.58
C ILE A 81 -4.24 2.48 -21.66
N GLY A 82 -3.48 2.31 -20.59
CA GLY A 82 -2.11 2.84 -20.45
C GLY A 82 -2.02 4.27 -19.90
N LEU A 83 -3.15 4.97 -19.69
CA LEU A 83 -3.23 6.30 -19.05
C LEU A 83 -4.24 6.33 -17.91
N GLN A 84 -4.64 5.16 -17.41
CA GLN A 84 -5.72 5.05 -16.44
C GLN A 84 -5.30 5.40 -15.01
N ILE A 85 -4.03 5.23 -14.65
CA ILE A 85 -3.55 5.56 -13.31
C ILE A 85 -3.48 7.07 -13.16
N VAL A 86 -4.31 7.63 -12.27
CA VAL A 86 -4.40 9.06 -11.99
C VAL A 86 -3.75 9.45 -10.67
N SER A 87 -3.52 8.50 -9.79
CA SER A 87 -2.79 8.69 -8.54
C SER A 87 -2.17 7.39 -8.06
N PHE A 88 -1.02 7.49 -7.43
CA PHE A 88 -0.41 6.37 -6.72
C PHE A 88 0.33 6.83 -5.47
N ALA A 89 0.46 5.92 -4.50
CA ALA A 89 1.41 6.03 -3.42
C ALA A 89 2.13 4.68 -3.26
N ALA A 90 3.44 4.74 -3.12
CA ALA A 90 4.24 3.57 -2.83
C ALA A 90 4.89 3.71 -1.46
N THR A 91 4.76 2.66 -0.68
CA THR A 91 5.34 2.54 0.66
C THR A 91 6.39 1.44 0.67
N ILE A 92 7.40 1.63 1.48
CA ILE A 92 8.43 0.63 1.75
C ILE A 92 8.42 0.26 3.24
N LEU A 93 8.74 -0.99 3.52
CA LEU A 93 8.83 -1.53 4.87
C LEU A 93 10.26 -1.40 5.34
N VAL A 94 10.52 -0.48 6.27
CA VAL A 94 11.87 -0.10 6.68
C VAL A 94 12.23 -0.60 8.07
N SER A 95 13.54 -0.70 8.35
CA SER A 95 14.05 -1.07 9.66
C SER A 95 13.77 0.00 10.72
N ASP A 96 13.78 -0.41 11.99
CA ASP A 96 13.61 0.49 13.15
C ASP A 96 14.70 1.56 13.20
N GLU A 97 15.92 1.17 12.88
CA GLU A 97 17.07 2.06 12.83
C GLU A 97 16.87 3.18 11.81
N PHE A 98 16.49 2.81 10.56
CA PHE A 98 16.22 3.81 9.53
C PHE A 98 15.07 4.73 9.91
N CYS A 99 14.01 4.20 10.50
CA CYS A 99 12.85 4.98 10.94
C CYS A 99 13.26 6.01 12.02
N CYS A 100 14.11 5.62 12.97
CA CYS A 100 14.66 6.50 13.98
C CYS A 100 15.53 7.61 13.35
N GLU A 101 16.43 7.24 12.43
CA GLU A 101 17.29 8.18 11.73
C GLU A 101 16.49 9.14 10.82
N ALA A 102 15.44 8.67 10.16
CA ALA A 102 14.58 9.51 9.34
C ALA A 102 13.98 10.67 10.14
N ARG A 103 13.62 10.44 11.40
CA ARG A 103 13.07 11.46 12.29
C ARG A 103 14.12 12.49 12.78
N SER A 104 15.41 12.18 12.74
CA SER A 104 16.45 13.02 13.36
C SER A 104 17.61 13.38 12.45
N LEU A 105 18.18 12.43 11.73
CA LEU A 105 19.49 12.53 11.09
C LEU A 105 19.44 12.58 9.56
N ARG A 106 18.56 11.81 8.92
CA ARG A 106 18.53 11.65 7.46
C ARG A 106 18.25 12.98 6.74
N PRO A 107 18.81 13.18 5.53
CA PRO A 107 18.51 14.37 4.72
C PRO A 107 17.05 14.39 4.27
N PRO A 108 16.55 15.54 3.77
CA PRO A 108 15.22 15.62 3.14
C PRO A 108 15.14 14.79 1.87
N TYR A 109 13.92 14.49 1.42
CA TYR A 109 13.61 13.69 0.24
C TYR A 109 14.04 12.23 0.43
N LEU A 110 13.42 11.56 1.40
CA LEU A 110 13.76 10.17 1.77
C LEU A 110 13.67 9.20 0.59
N GLY A 111 12.78 9.42 -0.38
CA GLY A 111 12.75 8.62 -1.61
C GLY A 111 14.04 8.71 -2.42
N VAL A 112 14.69 9.90 -2.47
CA VAL A 112 16.02 10.07 -3.08
C VAL A 112 17.08 9.35 -2.27
N GLU A 113 17.02 9.46 -0.95
CA GLU A 113 17.96 8.81 -0.04
C GLU A 113 17.88 7.28 -0.13
N ILE A 114 16.69 6.71 -0.15
CA ILE A 114 16.47 5.26 -0.36
C ILE A 114 17.09 4.81 -1.70
N THR A 115 16.95 5.62 -2.75
CA THR A 115 17.53 5.28 -4.05
C THR A 115 19.06 5.30 -4.00
N ARG A 116 19.69 6.21 -3.25
CA ARG A 116 21.13 6.20 -2.99
C ARG A 116 21.57 4.97 -2.21
N CYS A 117 20.82 4.60 -1.17
CA CYS A 117 21.08 3.37 -0.43
C CYS A 117 20.98 2.12 -1.32
N TYR A 118 20.04 2.10 -2.28
CA TYR A 118 19.97 1.03 -3.26
C TYR A 118 21.23 0.93 -4.11
N LEU A 119 21.74 2.05 -4.60
CA LEU A 119 22.98 2.10 -5.41
C LEU A 119 24.21 1.70 -4.60
N SER A 120 24.28 2.05 -3.32
CA SER A 120 25.38 1.64 -2.42
C SER A 120 25.24 0.21 -1.86
N ARG A 121 24.13 -0.48 -2.16
CA ARG A 121 23.78 -1.80 -1.61
C ARG A 121 23.59 -1.83 -0.09
N GLU A 122 23.20 -0.71 0.47
CA GLU A 122 22.92 -0.52 1.91
C GLU A 122 21.44 -0.21 2.14
N LEU A 123 20.57 -0.91 1.42
CA LEU A 123 19.14 -0.64 1.42
C LEU A 123 18.52 -0.99 2.79
N PRO A 124 17.93 -0.03 3.50
CA PRO A 124 17.38 -0.24 4.86
C PRO A 124 15.96 -0.82 4.84
N VAL A 125 15.65 -1.63 3.84
CA VAL A 125 14.34 -2.21 3.59
C VAL A 125 14.31 -3.64 4.08
N LEU A 126 13.23 -4.03 4.74
CA LEU A 126 13.06 -5.38 5.28
C LEU A 126 12.94 -6.42 4.16
N SER A 127 13.62 -7.56 4.31
CA SER A 127 13.37 -8.73 3.48
C SER A 127 11.99 -9.32 3.79
N ARG A 128 11.47 -10.18 2.90
CA ARG A 128 10.18 -10.84 3.13
C ARG A 128 10.15 -11.63 4.45
N GLU A 129 11.24 -12.27 4.81
CA GLU A 129 11.39 -13.03 6.06
C GLU A 129 11.39 -12.10 7.29
N GLN A 130 12.05 -10.96 7.18
CA GLN A 130 12.01 -9.93 8.22
C GLN A 130 10.62 -9.30 8.35
N VAL A 131 9.93 -9.06 7.22
CA VAL A 131 8.53 -8.62 7.21
C VAL A 131 7.63 -9.63 7.90
N ALA A 132 7.75 -10.92 7.58
CA ALA A 132 6.94 -11.98 8.20
C ALA A 132 7.13 -12.03 9.72
N ARG A 133 8.38 -11.97 10.18
CA ARG A 133 8.72 -11.96 11.61
C ARG A 133 8.20 -10.71 12.32
N ALA A 134 8.44 -9.52 11.75
CA ALA A 134 7.97 -8.27 12.34
C ALA A 134 6.44 -8.21 12.38
N ASN A 135 5.76 -8.72 11.34
CA ASN A 135 4.30 -8.79 11.28
C ASN A 135 3.72 -9.71 12.36
N ALA A 136 4.43 -10.77 12.72
CA ALA A 136 4.04 -11.68 13.80
C ALA A 136 4.31 -11.10 15.21
N GLN A 137 5.33 -10.26 15.37
CA GLN A 137 5.83 -9.79 16.68
C GLN A 137 5.52 -8.31 16.93
N ASP A 138 6.50 -7.43 16.68
CA ASP A 138 6.50 -6.03 17.13
C ASP A 138 5.77 -5.08 16.17
N GLY A 139 5.54 -5.52 14.94
CA GLY A 139 4.92 -4.72 13.89
C GLY A 139 5.95 -4.02 12.98
N LEU A 140 5.43 -3.38 11.96
CA LEU A 140 6.16 -2.85 10.81
C LEU A 140 6.21 -1.33 10.83
N ASN A 141 7.34 -0.77 10.42
CA ASN A 141 7.43 0.64 10.05
C ASN A 141 7.15 0.78 8.57
N VAL A 142 6.17 1.59 8.24
CA VAL A 142 5.74 1.89 6.87
C VAL A 142 6.19 3.29 6.51
N LEU A 143 7.03 3.41 5.48
CA LEU A 143 7.48 4.70 4.95
C LEU A 143 6.86 4.94 3.57
N MET A 144 5.95 5.91 3.47
CA MET A 144 5.47 6.45 2.21
C MET A 144 6.45 7.50 1.70
N CYS A 145 7.22 7.21 0.66
CA CYS A 145 8.24 8.12 0.13
C CYS A 145 8.21 8.26 -1.40
N PHE A 146 7.34 7.54 -2.06
CA PHE A 146 7.09 7.67 -3.49
C PHE A 146 5.62 7.89 -3.74
N GLY A 147 5.29 8.75 -4.67
CA GLY A 147 3.91 9.04 -5.02
C GLY A 147 3.84 10.00 -6.20
N GLY A 148 2.66 10.14 -6.73
CA GLY A 148 2.34 11.09 -7.79
C GLY A 148 0.85 11.13 -8.03
N SER A 149 0.35 12.27 -8.48
CA SER A 149 -1.06 12.47 -8.77
C SER A 149 -1.21 13.42 -9.94
N GLU A 150 -2.08 13.06 -10.86
CA GLU A 150 -2.45 13.93 -11.96
C GLU A 150 -3.49 14.95 -11.46
N ASN A 151 -3.02 16.20 -11.26
CA ASN A 151 -3.90 17.28 -10.78
C ASN A 151 -4.15 18.34 -11.87
N ALA A 152 -3.42 18.28 -13.00
CA ALA A 152 -3.52 19.25 -14.06
C ALA A 152 -4.89 19.16 -14.77
N GLY A 153 -5.61 20.27 -14.80
CA GLY A 153 -6.92 20.35 -15.45
C GLY A 153 -8.09 19.73 -14.67
N MET A 154 -7.85 19.22 -13.45
CA MET A 154 -8.90 18.70 -12.59
C MET A 154 -9.58 19.81 -11.78
N SER A 155 -10.89 19.69 -11.57
CA SER A 155 -11.62 20.52 -10.61
C SER A 155 -11.25 20.13 -9.16
N CYS A 156 -11.51 21.03 -8.20
CA CYS A 156 -11.31 20.72 -6.78
C CYS A 156 -12.07 19.46 -6.33
N GLU A 157 -13.28 19.25 -6.84
CA GLU A 157 -14.10 18.07 -6.56
C GLU A 157 -13.45 16.79 -7.08
N GLN A 158 -12.91 16.82 -8.29
CA GLN A 158 -12.19 15.67 -8.87
C GLN A 158 -10.93 15.34 -8.08
N ILE A 159 -10.15 16.35 -7.67
CA ILE A 159 -8.96 16.17 -6.84
C ILE A 159 -9.34 15.53 -5.48
N LEU A 160 -10.44 15.98 -4.86
CA LEU A 160 -10.92 15.40 -3.60
C LEU A 160 -11.36 13.95 -3.79
N ALA A 161 -12.09 13.64 -4.86
CA ALA A 161 -12.51 12.27 -5.15
C ALA A 161 -11.31 11.33 -5.38
N VAL A 162 -10.28 11.78 -6.11
CA VAL A 162 -9.03 11.01 -6.28
C VAL A 162 -8.33 10.78 -4.94
N ARG A 163 -8.28 11.78 -4.06
CA ARG A 163 -7.67 11.65 -2.72
C ARG A 163 -8.43 10.67 -1.82
N GLU A 164 -9.74 10.72 -1.82
CA GLU A 164 -10.57 9.75 -1.07
C GLU A 164 -10.30 8.32 -1.56
N LYS A 165 -10.25 8.13 -2.87
CA LYS A 165 -9.91 6.84 -3.47
C LYS A 165 -8.46 6.43 -3.22
N GLN A 166 -7.51 7.37 -3.17
CA GLN A 166 -6.12 7.07 -2.80
C GLN A 166 -6.02 6.61 -1.34
N PHE A 167 -6.80 7.20 -0.44
CA PHE A 167 -6.86 6.76 0.95
C PHE A 167 -7.47 5.34 1.06
N GLU A 168 -8.53 5.05 0.30
CA GLU A 168 -9.13 3.72 0.21
C GLU A 168 -8.11 2.69 -0.31
N ALA A 169 -7.40 3.00 -1.40
CA ALA A 169 -6.35 2.15 -1.96
C ALA A 169 -5.20 1.92 -0.97
N PHE A 170 -4.78 2.97 -0.28
CA PHE A 170 -3.75 2.91 0.75
C PHE A 170 -4.17 1.98 1.90
N HIS A 171 -5.40 2.12 2.37
CA HIS A 171 -5.95 1.26 3.42
C HIS A 171 -6.00 -0.20 2.96
N LEU A 172 -6.51 -0.47 1.76
CA LEU A 172 -6.61 -1.80 1.18
C LEU A 172 -5.25 -2.52 1.16
N VAL A 173 -4.23 -1.83 0.67
CA VAL A 173 -2.88 -2.39 0.50
C VAL A 173 -2.20 -2.70 1.83
N HIS A 174 -2.47 -1.90 2.89
CA HIS A 174 -1.88 -2.09 4.21
C HIS A 174 -2.75 -2.96 5.14
N SER A 175 -3.98 -3.29 4.75
CA SER A 175 -4.83 -4.20 5.54
C SER A 175 -4.15 -5.55 5.76
N GLY A 176 -4.23 -6.06 6.98
CA GLY A 176 -3.63 -7.32 7.39
C GLY A 176 -2.16 -7.23 7.78
N TYR A 177 -1.51 -6.06 7.67
CA TYR A 177 -0.20 -5.83 8.26
C TYR A 177 -0.31 -5.24 9.67
N ARG A 178 0.53 -5.72 10.58
CA ARG A 178 0.69 -5.13 11.91
C ARG A 178 1.57 -3.89 11.80
N VAL A 179 0.97 -2.73 11.62
CA VAL A 179 1.71 -1.46 11.52
C VAL A 179 1.95 -0.91 12.92
N LYS A 180 3.20 -0.53 13.25
CA LYS A 180 3.55 0.15 14.49
C LYS A 180 3.81 1.64 14.29
N GLU A 181 4.37 2.03 13.16
CA GLU A 181 4.59 3.43 12.79
C GLU A 181 4.36 3.64 11.29
N LEU A 182 3.68 4.73 10.96
CA LEU A 182 3.53 5.23 9.60
C LEU A 182 4.30 6.55 9.50
N LEU A 183 5.24 6.62 8.56
CA LEU A 183 5.93 7.85 8.15
C LEU A 183 5.55 8.19 6.72
N ALA A 184 5.42 9.47 6.43
CA ALA A 184 5.22 9.99 5.09
C ALA A 184 6.19 11.14 4.81
N ASP A 185 7.02 10.95 3.79
CA ASP A 185 7.94 11.95 3.26
C ASP A 185 7.27 12.62 2.04
N GLY A 186 7.28 13.95 2.02
CA GLY A 186 6.63 14.65 0.94
C GLY A 186 7.12 16.07 0.75
N ILE A 187 6.50 16.77 -0.18
CA ILE A 187 6.82 18.14 -0.56
C ILE A 187 5.59 19.03 -0.62
N GLY A 188 5.79 20.31 -0.37
CA GLY A 188 4.77 21.34 -0.54
C GLY A 188 3.80 21.49 0.61
N GLN A 189 3.41 22.76 0.84
CA GLN A 189 2.58 23.14 1.98
C GLN A 189 1.15 22.58 1.93
N ILE A 190 0.56 22.49 0.73
CA ILE A 190 -0.81 21.98 0.57
C ILE A 190 -0.88 20.51 0.95
N ALA A 191 0.08 19.71 0.47
CA ALA A 191 0.15 18.29 0.80
C ALA A 191 0.41 18.07 2.31
N LEU A 192 1.30 18.87 2.90
CA LEU A 192 1.53 18.87 4.35
C LEU A 192 0.24 19.11 5.12
N GLN A 193 -0.52 20.17 4.75
CA GLN A 193 -1.77 20.48 5.45
C GLN A 193 -2.78 19.35 5.38
N VAL A 194 -2.90 18.68 4.23
CA VAL A 194 -3.78 17.51 4.07
C VAL A 194 -3.38 16.38 5.02
N MET A 195 -2.07 16.13 5.18
CA MET A 195 -1.59 15.10 6.10
C MET A 195 -1.85 15.47 7.56
N LEU A 196 -1.65 16.74 7.94
CA LEU A 196 -1.94 17.22 9.30
C LEU A 196 -3.44 17.21 9.60
N ASP A 197 -4.29 17.56 8.64
CA ASP A 197 -5.74 17.49 8.77
C ASP A 197 -6.27 16.04 8.88
N SER A 198 -5.46 15.07 8.42
CA SER A 198 -5.70 13.63 8.56
C SER A 198 -5.10 13.05 9.85
N ASP A 199 -4.76 13.89 10.81
CA ASP A 199 -4.19 13.54 12.14
C ASP A 199 -2.72 13.11 12.16
N ALA A 200 -2.01 13.13 11.04
CA ALA A 200 -0.57 12.93 11.05
C ALA A 200 0.13 14.06 11.81
N ARG A 201 1.26 13.76 12.43
CA ARG A 201 2.06 14.74 13.18
C ARG A 201 3.31 15.12 12.41
N LEU A 202 3.63 16.42 12.39
CA LEU A 202 4.88 16.88 11.83
C LEU A 202 6.05 16.30 12.65
N ARG A 203 6.93 15.55 11.99
CA ARG A 203 8.16 14.99 12.57
C ARG A 203 9.36 15.89 12.25
N ARG A 204 9.43 16.37 11.00
CA ARG A 204 10.50 17.31 10.57
C ARG A 204 10.00 18.27 9.49
N ASP A 205 10.39 19.52 9.58
CA ASP A 205 10.24 20.56 8.54
C ASP A 205 11.54 20.83 7.76
N TYR A 206 12.61 20.15 8.17
CA TYR A 206 13.96 20.24 7.63
C TYR A 206 14.61 21.65 7.66
N SER A 207 14.03 22.63 8.35
CA SER A 207 14.60 24.00 8.46
C SER A 207 16.02 23.97 9.04
N HIS A 208 16.23 23.16 10.09
CA HIS A 208 17.54 22.97 10.70
C HIS A 208 18.57 22.38 9.72
N TYR A 209 18.16 21.41 8.90
CA TYR A 209 19.03 20.80 7.89
C TYR A 209 19.55 21.84 6.89
N PHE A 210 18.67 22.64 6.31
CA PHE A 210 19.06 23.67 5.35
C PHE A 210 19.95 24.73 5.99
N GLY A 211 19.69 25.15 7.22
CA GLY A 211 20.54 26.08 7.98
C GLY A 211 21.94 25.52 8.21
N LYS A 212 22.04 24.28 8.71
CA LYS A 212 23.32 23.62 8.99
C LYS A 212 24.19 23.45 7.73
N HIS A 213 23.58 23.06 6.62
CA HIS A 213 24.30 22.80 5.38
C HIS A 213 24.44 24.05 4.49
N ARG A 214 24.00 25.24 4.95
CA ARG A 214 23.99 26.51 4.19
C ARG A 214 23.34 26.35 2.81
N ALA A 215 22.40 25.39 2.68
CA ALA A 215 21.70 25.09 1.45
C ALA A 215 20.53 26.05 1.26
N GLN A 216 20.24 26.39 0.01
CA GLN A 216 19.08 27.20 -0.31
C GLN A 216 17.79 26.50 0.12
N ILE A 217 16.96 27.18 0.90
CA ILE A 217 15.64 26.67 1.28
C ILE A 217 14.75 26.61 0.03
N PRO A 218 14.19 25.44 -0.29
CA PRO A 218 13.32 25.29 -1.45
C PRO A 218 12.09 26.20 -1.37
N ARG A 219 11.52 26.52 -2.53
CA ARG A 219 10.23 27.23 -2.62
C ARG A 219 9.15 26.47 -1.85
N THR A 220 8.14 27.16 -1.36
CA THR A 220 7.07 26.59 -0.53
C THR A 220 6.42 25.35 -1.17
N SER A 221 6.24 25.35 -2.50
CA SER A 221 5.68 24.20 -3.24
C SER A 221 6.61 22.97 -3.35
N GLN A 222 7.90 23.15 -3.06
CA GLN A 222 8.93 22.12 -3.12
C GLN A 222 9.59 21.87 -1.75
N ARG A 223 9.10 22.55 -0.70
CA ARG A 223 9.66 22.39 0.64
C ARG A 223 9.36 21.00 1.17
N PRO A 224 10.40 20.23 1.52
CA PRO A 224 10.22 18.88 2.06
C PRO A 224 9.70 18.93 3.50
N TRP A 225 9.01 17.87 3.87
CA TRP A 225 8.53 17.62 5.22
C TRP A 225 8.47 16.12 5.47
N LEU A 226 8.55 15.75 6.74
CA LEU A 226 8.28 14.40 7.23
C LEU A 226 7.16 14.49 8.25
N VAL A 227 6.09 13.76 8.03
CA VAL A 227 5.04 13.55 9.01
C VAL A 227 4.98 12.09 9.42
N GLY A 228 4.33 11.80 10.52
CA GLY A 228 4.16 10.41 10.95
C GLY A 228 3.15 10.27 12.06
N LEU A 229 2.81 9.02 12.34
CA LEU A 229 1.91 8.63 13.41
C LEU A 229 2.34 7.25 13.92
N THR A 230 2.46 7.10 15.25
CA THR A 230 2.63 5.78 15.86
C THR A 230 1.28 5.19 16.20
N LYS A 231 1.25 3.89 16.47
CA LYS A 231 0.04 3.18 16.91
C LYS A 231 -0.54 3.80 18.17
N GLU A 232 0.30 4.12 19.16
CA GLU A 232 -0.11 4.70 20.42
C GLU A 232 -0.72 6.10 20.23
N GLU A 233 -0.10 6.92 19.39
CA GLU A 233 -0.62 8.26 19.05
C GLU A 233 -1.95 8.20 18.32
N ALA A 234 -2.14 7.22 17.43
CA ALA A 234 -3.37 7.01 16.69
C ALA A 234 -4.53 6.65 17.60
N PHE A 235 -4.31 5.72 18.54
CA PHE A 235 -5.35 5.30 19.49
C PHE A 235 -5.58 6.29 20.63
N ALA A 236 -4.60 7.13 20.95
CA ALA A 236 -4.80 8.19 21.94
C ALA A 236 -5.78 9.28 21.48
N ARG A 237 -6.12 9.33 20.18
CA ARG A 237 -7.00 10.35 19.61
C ARG A 237 -8.30 9.72 19.10
N ALA A 238 -9.39 9.92 19.85
CA ALA A 238 -10.69 9.43 19.46
C ALA A 238 -11.14 9.99 18.10
N GLY A 239 -11.59 9.12 17.20
CA GLY A 239 -12.08 9.49 15.87
C GLY A 239 -11.02 9.80 14.82
N SER A 240 -9.75 9.47 15.08
CA SER A 240 -8.69 9.56 14.06
C SER A 240 -8.99 8.62 12.90
N HIS A 241 -9.01 9.18 11.68
CA HIS A 241 -9.20 8.37 10.47
C HIS A 241 -8.01 7.42 10.22
N LEU A 242 -6.82 7.77 10.69
CA LEU A 242 -5.63 6.95 10.54
C LEU A 242 -5.56 5.80 11.57
N SER A 243 -6.38 5.79 12.63
CA SER A 243 -6.36 4.71 13.62
C SER A 243 -6.68 3.34 12.99
N SER A 244 -7.49 3.31 11.93
CA SER A 244 -7.84 2.08 11.22
C SER A 244 -6.62 1.36 10.60
N PHE A 245 -5.54 2.08 10.26
CA PHE A 245 -4.30 1.48 9.74
C PHE A 245 -3.54 0.67 10.77
N PHE A 246 -3.80 0.92 12.06
CA PHE A 246 -3.13 0.24 13.17
C PHE A 246 -3.97 -0.89 13.77
N VAL A 247 -5.18 -1.11 13.24
CA VAL A 247 -6.01 -2.26 13.61
C VAL A 247 -5.41 -3.49 12.94
N TYR A 248 -5.13 -4.51 13.73
CA TYR A 248 -4.51 -5.73 13.26
C TYR A 248 -5.22 -6.95 13.83
N THR A 249 -5.45 -7.92 12.96
CA THR A 249 -5.89 -9.27 13.30
C THR A 249 -4.85 -10.26 12.77
N PRO A 250 -4.35 -11.19 13.57
CA PRO A 250 -3.41 -12.20 13.08
C PRO A 250 -4.10 -13.16 12.10
N PRO A 251 -3.38 -13.73 11.13
CA PRO A 251 -3.93 -14.74 10.23
C PRO A 251 -4.31 -16.00 11.01
N ARG A 252 -5.36 -16.69 10.59
CA ARG A 252 -5.86 -17.92 11.21
C ARG A 252 -5.27 -19.16 10.56
N PHE A 253 -5.12 -19.15 9.24
CA PHE A 253 -4.75 -20.32 8.46
C PHE A 253 -3.25 -20.48 8.25
N HIS A 254 -2.45 -19.45 8.49
CA HIS A 254 -0.98 -19.46 8.31
C HIS A 254 -0.57 -20.05 6.96
N PHE A 255 -1.15 -19.55 5.89
CA PHE A 255 -0.80 -19.98 4.53
C PHE A 255 0.69 -19.72 4.26
N ASN A 256 1.38 -20.72 3.72
CA ASN A 256 2.76 -20.55 3.33
C ASN A 256 2.90 -19.68 2.07
N ARG A 257 4.13 -19.25 1.77
CA ARG A 257 4.44 -18.34 0.64
C ARG A 257 3.81 -18.81 -0.68
N SER A 258 3.86 -20.12 -0.97
CA SER A 258 3.38 -20.64 -2.24
C SER A 258 1.84 -20.72 -2.30
N GLU A 259 1.19 -20.88 -1.16
CA GLU A 259 -0.26 -20.83 -1.01
C GLU A 259 -0.75 -19.39 -1.11
N GLN A 260 -0.10 -18.43 -0.41
CA GLN A 260 -0.39 -17.00 -0.50
C GLN A 260 -0.27 -16.48 -1.93
N ALA A 261 0.81 -16.81 -2.64
CA ALA A 261 0.99 -16.41 -4.04
C ALA A 261 -0.15 -16.91 -4.94
N LEU A 262 -0.53 -18.19 -4.80
CA LEU A 262 -1.64 -18.74 -5.56
C LEU A 262 -2.96 -18.03 -5.26
N LEU A 263 -3.26 -17.78 -3.98
CA LEU A 263 -4.49 -17.10 -3.56
C LEU A 263 -4.54 -15.63 -4.03
N GLN A 264 -3.42 -14.91 -4.02
CA GLN A 264 -3.31 -13.55 -4.53
C GLN A 264 -3.62 -13.47 -6.03
N HIS A 265 -3.00 -14.32 -6.85
CA HIS A 265 -3.26 -14.39 -8.29
C HIS A 265 -4.74 -14.73 -8.61
N VAL A 266 -5.33 -15.63 -7.83
CA VAL A 266 -6.75 -15.97 -7.98
C VAL A 266 -7.68 -14.81 -7.64
N LEU A 267 -7.35 -14.04 -6.61
CA LEU A 267 -8.11 -12.83 -6.25
C LEU A 267 -8.02 -11.74 -7.33
N MET A 268 -6.94 -11.73 -8.12
CA MET A 268 -6.82 -10.89 -9.32
C MET A 268 -7.64 -11.40 -10.51
N GLY A 269 -8.34 -12.53 -10.37
CA GLY A 269 -9.23 -13.08 -11.39
C GLY A 269 -8.57 -14.08 -12.35
N GLU A 270 -7.34 -14.52 -12.09
CA GLU A 270 -6.65 -15.49 -12.94
C GLU A 270 -7.35 -16.86 -12.93
N THR A 271 -7.46 -17.45 -14.10
CA THR A 271 -7.98 -18.82 -14.26
C THR A 271 -6.95 -19.87 -13.81
N SER A 272 -7.37 -21.11 -13.62
CA SER A 272 -6.43 -22.19 -13.26
C SER A 272 -5.33 -22.41 -14.31
N GLN A 273 -5.59 -22.06 -15.55
CA GLN A 273 -4.62 -22.18 -16.65
C GLN A 273 -3.61 -21.02 -16.60
N ASP A 274 -4.10 -19.80 -16.35
CA ASP A 274 -3.25 -18.61 -16.17
C ASP A 274 -2.34 -18.78 -14.95
N LEU A 275 -2.86 -19.30 -13.83
CA LEU A 275 -2.08 -19.58 -12.62
C LEU A 275 -0.87 -20.49 -12.86
N ALA A 276 -1.01 -21.49 -13.72
CA ALA A 276 0.10 -22.38 -14.04
C ALA A 276 1.21 -21.64 -14.78
N ALA A 277 0.84 -20.74 -15.70
CA ALA A 277 1.77 -19.90 -16.46
C ALA A 277 2.40 -18.82 -15.56
N SER A 278 1.59 -18.06 -14.85
CA SER A 278 2.05 -16.93 -14.01
C SER A 278 2.96 -17.36 -12.86
N LEU A 279 2.67 -18.53 -12.27
CA LEU A 279 3.46 -19.08 -11.16
C LEU A 279 4.59 -20.01 -11.63
N PHE A 280 4.76 -20.21 -12.94
CA PHE A 280 5.76 -21.12 -13.54
C PHE A 280 5.70 -22.55 -12.96
N ILE A 281 4.49 -23.10 -12.78
CA ILE A 281 4.25 -24.44 -12.22
C ILE A 281 3.32 -25.26 -13.13
N SER A 282 3.30 -26.57 -12.93
CA SER A 282 2.39 -27.44 -13.69
C SER A 282 0.92 -27.29 -13.21
N PRO A 283 -0.08 -27.54 -14.07
CA PRO A 283 -1.49 -27.59 -13.67
C PRO A 283 -1.75 -28.61 -12.55
N TRP A 284 -0.99 -29.69 -12.50
CA TRP A 284 -1.05 -30.67 -11.42
C TRP A 284 -0.59 -30.08 -10.08
N THR A 285 0.48 -29.26 -10.09
CA THR A 285 0.97 -28.53 -8.91
C THR A 285 -0.08 -27.52 -8.41
N VAL A 286 -0.78 -26.83 -9.32
CA VAL A 286 -1.90 -25.95 -8.96
C VAL A 286 -2.99 -26.73 -8.21
N LYS A 287 -3.39 -27.90 -8.74
CA LYS A 287 -4.38 -28.77 -8.08
C LYS A 287 -3.90 -29.25 -6.70
N LYS A 288 -2.63 -29.65 -6.58
CA LYS A 288 -2.04 -30.08 -5.30
C LYS A 288 -2.04 -28.94 -4.27
N ARG A 289 -1.68 -27.72 -4.66
CA ARG A 289 -1.73 -26.54 -3.77
C ARG A 289 -3.15 -26.24 -3.32
N TRP A 290 -4.14 -26.26 -4.22
CA TRP A 290 -5.54 -26.09 -3.84
C TRP A 290 -5.99 -27.09 -2.80
N ARG A 291 -5.60 -28.36 -2.96
CA ARG A 291 -5.92 -29.39 -1.99
C ARG A 291 -5.31 -29.09 -0.62
N ALA A 292 -4.03 -28.75 -0.58
CA ALA A 292 -3.35 -28.38 0.68
C ALA A 292 -3.99 -27.16 1.36
N ILE A 293 -4.41 -26.16 0.58
CA ILE A 293 -5.16 -24.99 1.09
C ILE A 293 -6.48 -25.44 1.72
N TYR A 294 -7.27 -26.26 1.04
CA TYR A 294 -8.55 -26.72 1.57
C TYR A 294 -8.40 -27.61 2.80
N ASP A 295 -7.40 -28.48 2.84
CA ASP A 295 -7.10 -29.33 3.99
C ASP A 295 -6.72 -28.43 5.19
N ARG A 296 -5.83 -27.46 5.02
CA ARG A 296 -5.45 -26.51 6.06
C ARG A 296 -6.64 -25.69 6.58
N VAL A 297 -7.50 -25.19 5.70
CA VAL A 297 -8.71 -24.46 6.12
C VAL A 297 -9.65 -25.36 6.91
N ALA A 298 -9.86 -26.60 6.46
CA ALA A 298 -10.73 -27.55 7.14
C ALA A 298 -10.20 -27.97 8.51
N ASP A 299 -8.87 -28.05 8.69
CA ASP A 299 -8.22 -28.36 9.97
C ASP A 299 -8.44 -27.26 11.02
N VAL A 300 -8.54 -25.98 10.59
CA VAL A 300 -8.71 -24.82 11.47
C VAL A 300 -10.19 -24.43 11.62
N ASP A 301 -10.94 -24.48 10.54
CA ASP A 301 -12.33 -24.07 10.46
C ASP A 301 -13.10 -24.97 9.47
N SER A 302 -13.67 -26.05 9.99
CA SER A 302 -14.39 -27.03 9.18
C SER A 302 -15.72 -26.52 8.61
N GLU A 303 -16.24 -25.38 9.15
CA GLU A 303 -17.52 -24.80 8.73
C GLU A 303 -17.36 -23.78 7.59
N LEU A 304 -16.17 -23.22 7.43
CA LEU A 304 -15.92 -22.18 6.41
C LEU A 304 -16.13 -22.73 4.98
N LEU A 305 -15.81 -23.99 4.75
CA LEU A 305 -15.98 -24.63 3.45
C LEU A 305 -17.16 -25.60 3.46
N PRO A 306 -18.03 -25.58 2.42
CA PRO A 306 -19.15 -26.49 2.35
C PRO A 306 -18.67 -27.93 2.43
N SER A 307 -19.32 -28.71 3.31
CA SER A 307 -19.06 -30.13 3.50
C SER A 307 -19.26 -30.88 2.19
N PRO A 308 -18.49 -31.93 1.92
CA PRO A 308 -18.76 -32.85 0.81
C PRO A 308 -20.05 -33.62 1.09
N VAL A 309 -21.20 -33.08 0.67
CA VAL A 309 -22.49 -33.83 0.80
C VAL A 309 -22.38 -35.09 -0.04
N ALA A 310 -22.47 -36.22 0.62
CA ALA A 310 -22.55 -37.53 -0.03
C ALA A 310 -23.88 -37.58 -0.80
N GLY A 311 -23.86 -37.58 -2.13
CA GLY A 311 -25.01 -37.92 -2.93
C GLY A 311 -25.44 -37.04 -4.11
N GLY A 312 -24.67 -36.04 -4.55
CA GLY A 312 -25.04 -35.18 -5.71
C GLY A 312 -24.26 -35.52 -6.98
N LEU A 313 -24.95 -35.75 -8.08
CA LEU A 313 -24.41 -35.87 -9.45
C LEU A 313 -23.77 -34.54 -9.90
N GLY A 314 -22.47 -34.36 -9.66
CA GLY A 314 -21.78 -33.17 -10.14
C GLY A 314 -20.43 -32.88 -9.45
N VAL A 315 -19.42 -33.70 -9.75
CA VAL A 315 -18.05 -33.57 -9.19
C VAL A 315 -17.39 -32.24 -9.56
N THR A 316 -17.79 -31.57 -10.64
CA THR A 316 -17.24 -30.30 -11.10
C THR A 316 -17.76 -29.06 -10.36
N SER A 317 -18.97 -29.12 -9.77
CA SER A 317 -19.56 -27.98 -9.04
C SER A 317 -18.95 -27.76 -7.64
N ARG A 318 -18.52 -28.85 -6.99
CA ARG A 318 -18.04 -28.82 -5.59
C ARG A 318 -16.73 -28.06 -5.39
N GLY A 319 -15.77 -28.25 -6.29
CA GLY A 319 -14.50 -27.52 -6.22
C GLY A 319 -14.67 -26.01 -6.47
N ALA A 320 -15.55 -25.64 -7.37
CA ALA A 320 -15.89 -24.25 -7.66
C ALA A 320 -16.58 -23.56 -6.48
N GLU A 321 -17.47 -24.27 -5.78
CA GLU A 321 -18.19 -23.73 -4.62
C GLU A 321 -17.26 -23.52 -3.42
N ARG A 322 -16.42 -24.49 -3.05
CA ARG A 322 -15.39 -24.35 -2.01
C ARG A 322 -14.44 -23.18 -2.32
N ARG A 323 -14.03 -23.07 -3.59
CA ARG A 323 -13.20 -21.95 -4.05
C ARG A 323 -13.90 -20.62 -3.85
N ARG A 324 -15.17 -20.49 -4.25
CA ARG A 324 -15.96 -19.28 -4.07
C ARG A 324 -16.08 -18.86 -2.61
N HIS A 325 -16.39 -19.80 -1.70
CA HIS A 325 -16.49 -19.52 -0.27
C HIS A 325 -15.15 -19.02 0.31
N LEU A 326 -14.05 -19.69 -0.02
CA LEU A 326 -12.73 -19.24 0.42
C LEU A 326 -12.37 -17.86 -0.12
N LEU A 327 -12.61 -17.57 -1.40
CA LEU A 327 -12.31 -16.26 -1.98
C LEU A 327 -13.15 -15.15 -1.37
N ASN A 328 -14.43 -15.39 -1.10
CA ASN A 328 -15.28 -14.42 -0.41
C ASN A 328 -14.77 -14.11 1.00
N TYR A 329 -14.29 -15.13 1.73
CA TYR A 329 -13.64 -14.93 3.02
C TYR A 329 -12.37 -14.08 2.89
N LEU A 330 -11.47 -14.44 1.98
CA LEU A 330 -10.19 -13.77 1.79
C LEU A 330 -10.33 -12.30 1.34
N GLN A 331 -11.41 -11.93 0.66
CA GLN A 331 -11.71 -10.54 0.30
C GLN A 331 -11.98 -9.65 1.52
N GLN A 332 -12.30 -10.25 2.67
CA GLN A 332 -12.54 -9.55 3.94
C GLN A 332 -11.42 -9.77 4.96
N HIS A 333 -10.48 -10.69 4.66
CA HIS A 333 -9.43 -11.18 5.56
C HIS A 333 -8.06 -11.13 4.87
N PHE A 334 -7.59 -9.91 4.59
CA PHE A 334 -6.30 -9.70 3.89
C PHE A 334 -5.11 -10.19 4.71
N GLU A 335 -5.24 -10.28 6.04
CA GLU A 335 -4.23 -10.81 6.95
C GLU A 335 -3.76 -12.21 6.56
N GLU A 336 -4.64 -13.04 6.00
CA GLU A 336 -4.33 -14.39 5.55
C GLU A 336 -3.32 -14.42 4.38
N LEU A 337 -3.23 -13.33 3.65
CA LEU A 337 -2.39 -13.19 2.46
C LEU A 337 -1.07 -12.47 2.74
N ARG A 338 -0.87 -11.98 3.95
CA ARG A 338 0.34 -11.23 4.32
C ARG A 338 1.42 -12.16 4.85
N PRO A 339 2.72 -11.82 4.64
CA PRO A 339 3.81 -12.58 5.22
C PRO A 339 3.67 -12.66 6.74
N PHE A 340 3.75 -13.86 7.28
CA PHE A 340 3.62 -14.13 8.71
C PHE A 340 4.50 -15.33 9.08
N ASP A 341 5.27 -15.19 10.16
CA ASP A 341 6.17 -16.23 10.66
C ASP A 341 6.04 -16.29 12.18
N LEU A 342 5.64 -17.46 12.72
CA LEU A 342 5.42 -17.70 14.15
C LEU A 342 6.76 -17.92 14.89
#